data_624c85fd583c337b7273750cc72bd430
#
_entry.id   624c85fd583c337b7273750cc72bd430
#
_cell.length_a   1.000
_cell.length_b   1.000
_cell.length_c   1.000
_cell.angle_alpha   90.00
_cell.angle_beta   90.00
_cell.angle_gamma   90.00
#
_symmetry.space_group_name_H-M   'P 1'
#
loop_
_entity.id
_entity.type
_entity.pdbx_description
1 polymer ?
#
loop_
_entity_poly.entity_id
_entity_poly.type
_entity_poly.pdbx_seq_one_letter_code
_entity_poly.pdbx_strand_id
1 'polypeptide(L)'
;MIKPPSWRLWVGMAMAVVCSGLAYAQPATLTATVTVTNEKKKPHDPSNVVVWLTPTEGTPLPSTGAVRPSPRPRLAQKNKSFEPHVLVVPVGATVEFPNRDPFFHNVFSLFEGKRFDLGLYEAGTSRNLVFDKPGISYIFCNIHAEMSAVVVALNTPYYGTSDHHGQVLLHGVAPGHYVLRVWYEGALPDALNALTREVTVTDSTSTLGVLQVPAANLPPEHKNLYGRDYTPPSPISPAYVHP
;
A
#
# COMPACT_ATOMS: atom_id res chain seq x y z
N MET A 1 79.55 -18.54 -48.21
CA MET A 1 78.96 -17.31 -47.73
C MET A 1 77.47 -17.55 -47.46
N ILE A 2 77.11 -17.73 -46.23
CA ILE A 2 75.75 -18.07 -45.81
C ILE A 2 75.16 -16.80 -45.16
N LYS A 3 74.07 -16.25 -45.75
CA LYS A 3 73.34 -15.08 -45.18
C LYS A 3 72.47 -15.54 -44.00
N PRO A 4 72.41 -14.79 -42.89
CA PRO A 4 71.49 -15.09 -41.81
C PRO A 4 70.05 -14.61 -42.09
N PRO A 5 69.00 -15.23 -41.51
CA PRO A 5 67.63 -14.88 -41.73
C PRO A 5 67.25 -13.64 -40.87
N SER A 6 66.47 -12.70 -41.49
CA SER A 6 65.89 -11.50 -40.86
C SER A 6 64.68 -11.89 -39.98
N TRP A 7 64.77 -11.70 -38.68
CA TRP A 7 63.65 -11.81 -37.73
C TRP A 7 62.84 -10.49 -37.78
N ARG A 8 61.64 -10.59 -38.27
CA ARG A 8 60.66 -9.54 -38.15
C ARG A 8 60.02 -9.63 -36.75
N LEU A 9 60.28 -8.61 -35.94
CA LEU A 9 59.56 -8.40 -34.66
C LEU A 9 58.11 -7.96 -34.97
N TRP A 10 57.15 -8.81 -34.64
CA TRP A 10 55.74 -8.43 -34.60
C TRP A 10 55.51 -7.79 -33.25
N VAL A 11 55.34 -6.46 -33.26
CA VAL A 11 54.81 -5.71 -32.10
C VAL A 11 53.30 -5.92 -32.05
N GLY A 12 52.85 -6.83 -31.25
CA GLY A 12 51.42 -7.07 -30.97
C GLY A 12 50.89 -5.89 -30.09
N MET A 13 50.13 -4.99 -30.69
CA MET A 13 49.42 -3.95 -29.95
C MET A 13 48.20 -4.59 -29.27
N ALA A 14 48.33 -4.89 -27.97
CA ALA A 14 47.22 -5.35 -27.15
C ALA A 14 46.23 -4.17 -26.93
N MET A 15 45.10 -4.21 -27.60
CA MET A 15 44.01 -3.30 -27.43
C MET A 15 43.24 -3.66 -26.14
N ALA A 16 43.50 -2.96 -25.05
CA ALA A 16 42.73 -3.12 -23.80
C ALA A 16 41.31 -2.59 -24.01
N VAL A 17 40.35 -3.48 -24.18
CA VAL A 17 38.94 -3.16 -24.16
C VAL A 17 38.54 -2.80 -22.72
N VAL A 18 38.44 -1.50 -22.40
CA VAL A 18 37.88 -1.03 -21.15
C VAL A 18 36.36 -1.23 -21.24
N CYS A 19 35.85 -2.35 -20.74
CA CYS A 19 34.44 -2.54 -20.49
C CYS A 19 34.03 -1.61 -19.34
N SER A 20 33.54 -0.43 -19.65
CA SER A 20 32.84 0.43 -18.71
C SER A 20 31.53 -0.26 -18.34
N GLY A 21 31.55 -1.09 -17.30
CA GLY A 21 30.35 -1.67 -16.71
C GLY A 21 29.47 -0.54 -16.22
N LEU A 22 28.32 -0.35 -16.86
CA LEU A 22 27.23 0.45 -16.30
C LEU A 22 26.83 -0.22 -14.97
N ALA A 23 27.27 0.37 -13.86
CA ALA A 23 26.80 -0.04 -12.54
C ALA A 23 25.31 0.32 -12.45
N TYR A 24 24.45 -0.64 -12.67
CA TYR A 24 23.02 -0.47 -12.37
C TYR A 24 22.89 -0.42 -10.86
N ALA A 25 22.46 0.74 -10.36
CA ALA A 25 22.14 0.92 -8.95
C ALA A 25 21.12 -0.15 -8.51
N GLN A 26 21.43 -0.88 -7.45
CA GLN A 26 20.58 -1.98 -6.96
C GLN A 26 19.38 -1.40 -6.23
N PRO A 27 18.16 -1.92 -6.49
CA PRO A 27 16.97 -1.48 -5.75
C PRO A 27 17.12 -1.78 -4.25
N ALA A 28 16.93 -0.76 -3.42
CA ALA A 28 17.07 -0.87 -1.97
C ALA A 28 15.78 -1.28 -1.28
N THR A 29 15.89 -1.94 -0.11
CA THR A 29 14.80 -2.02 0.86
C THR A 29 15.01 -0.92 1.88
N LEU A 30 14.05 0.00 1.97
CA LEU A 30 14.07 1.09 2.94
C LEU A 30 13.23 0.74 4.16
N THR A 31 13.69 1.16 5.33
CA THR A 31 12.96 1.02 6.58
C THR A 31 12.43 2.37 7.04
N ALA A 32 11.31 2.38 7.76
CA ALA A 32 10.86 3.51 8.54
C ALA A 32 10.33 3.00 9.89
N THR A 33 10.40 3.83 10.92
CA THR A 33 9.75 3.56 12.20
C THR A 33 8.65 4.57 12.41
N VAL A 34 7.43 4.11 12.60
CA VAL A 34 6.26 4.94 12.88
C VAL A 34 6.00 4.95 14.38
N THR A 35 5.72 6.13 14.91
CA THR A 35 5.17 6.30 16.26
C THR A 35 3.87 7.07 16.15
N VAL A 36 2.81 6.57 16.78
CA VAL A 36 1.50 7.23 16.82
C VAL A 36 1.26 7.74 18.24
N THR A 37 0.94 9.03 18.35
CA THR A 37 0.66 9.66 19.65
C THR A 37 -0.58 10.53 19.56
N ASN A 38 -1.43 10.51 20.60
CA ASN A 38 -2.56 11.42 20.69
C ASN A 38 -2.15 12.82 21.18
N GLU A 39 -3.13 13.73 21.27
CA GLU A 39 -2.92 15.11 21.76
C GLU A 39 -2.26 15.20 23.13
N LYS A 40 -2.47 14.20 23.99
CA LYS A 40 -1.84 14.09 25.33
C LYS A 40 -0.49 13.41 25.27
N LYS A 41 0.09 13.22 24.07
CA LYS A 41 1.37 12.52 23.82
C LYS A 41 1.42 11.10 24.38
N LYS A 42 0.26 10.45 24.54
CA LYS A 42 0.19 9.04 24.92
C LYS A 42 0.37 8.17 23.67
N PRO A 43 1.15 7.07 23.78
CA PRO A 43 1.31 6.14 22.68
C PRO A 43 -0.04 5.53 22.26
N HIS A 44 -0.20 5.39 20.95
CA HIS A 44 -1.28 4.66 20.29
C HIS A 44 -0.70 3.49 19.52
N ASP A 45 -1.54 2.52 19.15
CA ASP A 45 -1.12 1.43 18.27
C ASP A 45 -0.61 2.00 16.95
N PRO A 46 0.66 1.79 16.60
CA PRO A 46 1.25 2.32 15.37
C PRO A 46 0.96 1.46 14.14
N SER A 47 0.15 0.41 14.24
CA SER A 47 -0.19 -0.44 13.11
C SER A 47 -1.06 0.27 12.07
N ASN A 48 -1.07 -0.27 10.85
CA ASN A 48 -1.91 0.21 9.74
C ASN A 48 -1.62 1.65 9.25
N VAL A 49 -0.47 2.21 9.58
CA VAL A 49 0.01 3.45 8.94
C VAL A 49 0.61 3.10 7.59
N VAL A 50 0.10 3.71 6.52
CA VAL A 50 0.59 3.52 5.16
C VAL A 50 1.62 4.59 4.85
N VAL A 51 2.81 4.18 4.42
CA VAL A 51 3.90 5.06 3.99
C VAL A 51 4.23 4.75 2.54
N TRP A 52 4.34 5.78 1.70
CA TRP A 52 4.73 5.57 0.30
C TRP A 52 5.61 6.68 -0.24
N LEU A 53 6.34 6.33 -1.30
CA LEU A 53 7.21 7.24 -2.05
C LEU A 53 6.65 7.42 -3.46
N THR A 54 6.40 8.67 -3.84
CA THR A 54 6.02 9.02 -5.20
C THR A 54 7.25 9.58 -5.90
N PRO A 55 7.73 8.98 -7.01
CA PRO A 55 8.84 9.53 -7.77
C PRO A 55 8.54 10.95 -8.25
N THR A 56 9.54 11.83 -8.18
CA THR A 56 9.48 13.15 -8.81
C THR A 56 9.98 13.09 -10.25
N GLU A 57 9.83 14.19 -10.99
CA GLU A 57 10.26 14.27 -12.38
C GLU A 57 11.76 13.92 -12.53
N GLY A 58 12.08 13.11 -13.54
CA GLY A 58 13.44 12.61 -13.76
C GLY A 58 13.85 11.37 -12.96
N THR A 59 13.06 10.91 -11.97
CA THR A 59 13.31 9.65 -11.29
C THR A 59 12.77 8.49 -12.12
N PRO A 60 13.58 7.49 -12.50
CA PRO A 60 13.12 6.35 -13.27
C PRO A 60 12.02 5.58 -12.51
N LEU A 61 10.88 5.37 -13.14
CA LEU A 61 9.93 4.37 -12.65
C LEU A 61 10.54 2.98 -12.87
N PRO A 62 10.30 2.03 -11.96
CA PRO A 62 10.68 0.66 -12.23
C PRO A 62 9.99 0.24 -13.52
N SER A 63 10.76 -0.33 -14.45
CA SER A 63 10.17 -0.99 -15.59
C SER A 63 9.15 -2.00 -15.05
N THR A 64 7.92 -1.94 -15.55
CA THR A 64 6.83 -2.86 -15.19
C THR A 64 7.12 -4.32 -15.61
N GLY A 65 8.40 -4.64 -15.83
CA GLY A 65 8.90 -5.95 -16.12
C GLY A 65 8.65 -6.89 -14.95
N ALA A 66 7.70 -7.79 -15.17
CA ALA A 66 7.35 -8.90 -14.30
C ALA A 66 6.81 -8.47 -12.91
N VAL A 67 5.61 -7.88 -12.89
CA VAL A 67 4.74 -8.10 -11.73
C VAL A 67 4.64 -9.62 -11.58
N ARG A 68 5.36 -10.19 -10.59
CA ARG A 68 5.14 -11.59 -10.21
C ARG A 68 3.65 -11.75 -10.01
N PRO A 69 3.03 -12.85 -10.50
CA PRO A 69 1.64 -13.13 -10.20
C PRO A 69 1.49 -13.19 -8.67
N SER A 70 1.21 -12.07 -8.08
CA SER A 70 0.83 -12.01 -6.67
C SER A 70 -0.60 -12.52 -6.57
N PRO A 71 -0.95 -13.28 -5.54
CA PRO A 71 -2.35 -13.61 -5.31
C PRO A 71 -3.17 -12.31 -5.34
N ARG A 72 -4.35 -12.37 -5.96
CA ARG A 72 -5.24 -11.19 -6.04
C ARG A 72 -5.43 -10.60 -4.64
N PRO A 73 -5.32 -9.29 -4.47
CA PRO A 73 -5.58 -8.65 -3.19
C PRO A 73 -7.03 -8.95 -2.78
N ARG A 74 -7.21 -9.24 -1.50
CA ARG A 74 -8.51 -9.65 -0.94
C ARG A 74 -8.83 -8.80 0.27
N LEU A 75 -10.10 -8.40 0.37
CA LEU A 75 -10.69 -7.81 1.56
C LEU A 75 -11.86 -8.72 1.98
N ALA A 76 -11.55 -9.67 2.84
CA ALA A 76 -12.51 -10.71 3.22
C ALA A 76 -13.46 -10.22 4.31
N GLN A 77 -14.74 -10.64 4.23
CA GLN A 77 -15.72 -10.46 5.28
C GLN A 77 -15.72 -11.72 6.13
N LYS A 78 -15.40 -11.57 7.40
CA LYS A 78 -15.29 -12.68 8.35
C LYS A 78 -15.51 -12.20 9.79
N ASN A 79 -16.33 -12.92 10.53
CA ASN A 79 -16.68 -12.57 11.91
C ASN A 79 -17.24 -11.14 12.05
N LYS A 80 -18.08 -10.70 11.11
CA LYS A 80 -18.61 -9.33 11.01
C LYS A 80 -17.51 -8.26 11.00
N SER A 81 -16.42 -8.53 10.29
CA SER A 81 -15.27 -7.64 10.12
C SER A 81 -14.73 -7.75 8.70
N PHE A 82 -13.98 -6.76 8.26
CA PHE A 82 -13.16 -6.85 7.06
C PHE A 82 -11.72 -7.20 7.43
N GLU A 83 -11.13 -8.17 6.74
CA GLU A 83 -9.75 -8.61 6.92
C GLU A 83 -8.97 -8.54 5.58
N PRO A 84 -7.85 -7.81 5.54
CA PRO A 84 -7.30 -6.92 6.56
C PRO A 84 -8.12 -5.63 6.73
N HIS A 85 -7.93 -4.89 7.85
CA HIS A 85 -8.59 -3.59 8.05
C HIS A 85 -8.09 -2.53 7.04
N VAL A 86 -6.79 -2.50 6.76
CA VAL A 86 -6.19 -1.62 5.74
C VAL A 86 -5.55 -2.46 4.65
N LEU A 87 -6.00 -2.25 3.40
CA LEU A 87 -5.49 -2.92 2.21
C LEU A 87 -4.88 -1.89 1.25
N VAL A 88 -3.58 -2.01 0.97
CA VAL A 88 -2.93 -1.17 -0.04
C VAL A 88 -2.82 -1.92 -1.35
N VAL A 89 -3.20 -1.26 -2.45
CA VAL A 89 -3.18 -1.86 -3.78
C VAL A 89 -2.61 -0.90 -4.82
N PRO A 90 -1.98 -1.38 -5.89
CA PRO A 90 -1.67 -0.53 -7.03
C PRO A 90 -2.94 -0.13 -7.77
N VAL A 91 -2.95 1.08 -8.35
CA VAL A 91 -4.03 1.50 -9.27
C VAL A 91 -4.15 0.51 -10.42
N GLY A 92 -5.39 0.16 -10.77
CA GLY A 92 -5.72 -0.89 -11.74
C GLY A 92 -5.86 -2.29 -11.15
N ALA A 93 -5.53 -2.48 -9.87
CA ALA A 93 -5.70 -3.79 -9.23
C ALA A 93 -7.18 -4.18 -9.09
N THR A 94 -7.46 -5.45 -9.33
CA THR A 94 -8.75 -6.07 -9.01
C THR A 94 -8.69 -6.62 -7.60
N VAL A 95 -9.51 -6.09 -6.69
CA VAL A 95 -9.69 -6.58 -5.32
C VAL A 95 -10.86 -7.55 -5.28
N GLU A 96 -10.66 -8.68 -4.63
CA GLU A 96 -11.68 -9.68 -4.34
C GLU A 96 -12.28 -9.45 -2.96
N PHE A 97 -13.62 -9.52 -2.84
CA PHE A 97 -14.37 -9.36 -1.60
C PHE A 97 -15.13 -10.65 -1.27
N PRO A 98 -14.45 -11.68 -0.73
CA PRO A 98 -15.10 -12.94 -0.37
C PRO A 98 -15.90 -12.79 0.93
N ASN A 99 -17.16 -13.27 0.93
CA ASN A 99 -17.96 -13.41 2.13
C ASN A 99 -17.70 -14.78 2.76
N ARG A 100 -17.01 -14.79 3.90
CA ARG A 100 -16.66 -16.00 4.68
C ARG A 100 -17.56 -16.23 5.89
N ASP A 101 -18.50 -15.33 6.13
CA ASP A 101 -19.50 -15.48 7.16
C ASP A 101 -20.68 -16.31 6.66
N PRO A 102 -21.45 -16.97 7.54
CA PRO A 102 -22.59 -17.82 7.18
C PRO A 102 -23.87 -17.01 6.89
N PHE A 103 -23.77 -15.69 6.69
CA PHE A 103 -24.89 -14.79 6.42
C PHE A 103 -24.53 -13.75 5.36
N PHE A 104 -25.53 -12.96 4.94
CA PHE A 104 -25.36 -11.93 3.93
C PHE A 104 -24.52 -10.77 4.42
N HIS A 105 -23.76 -10.18 3.48
CA HIS A 105 -23.08 -8.92 3.65
C HIS A 105 -23.27 -8.01 2.43
N ASN A 106 -23.03 -6.72 2.63
CA ASN A 106 -22.90 -5.73 1.58
C ASN A 106 -21.51 -5.10 1.68
N VAL A 107 -20.99 -4.60 0.56
CA VAL A 107 -19.74 -3.83 0.54
C VAL A 107 -19.98 -2.56 -0.28
N PHE A 108 -19.78 -1.41 0.33
CA PHE A 108 -19.92 -0.14 -0.36
C PHE A 108 -18.89 0.90 0.08
N SER A 109 -18.72 1.94 -0.76
CA SER A 109 -17.93 3.14 -0.48
C SER A 109 -18.58 4.34 -1.14
N LEU A 110 -18.83 5.41 -0.40
CA LEU A 110 -19.51 6.63 -0.88
C LEU A 110 -18.60 7.86 -0.89
N PHE A 111 -17.49 7.81 -0.17
CA PHE A 111 -16.61 8.95 0.05
C PHE A 111 -15.40 8.90 -0.90
N GLU A 112 -14.36 9.64 -0.59
CA GLU A 112 -13.14 9.78 -1.38
C GLU A 112 -12.65 8.46 -2.03
N GLY A 113 -11.85 8.56 -3.08
CA GLY A 113 -11.35 7.39 -3.81
C GLY A 113 -12.41 6.78 -4.74
N LYS A 114 -12.55 5.45 -4.73
CA LYS A 114 -13.50 4.71 -5.57
C LYS A 114 -14.85 4.62 -4.89
N ARG A 115 -15.89 5.21 -5.53
CA ARG A 115 -17.29 5.07 -5.09
C ARG A 115 -17.92 3.85 -5.75
N PHE A 116 -18.59 3.01 -4.96
CA PHE A 116 -19.27 1.81 -5.45
C PHE A 116 -20.25 1.24 -4.41
N ASP A 117 -21.11 0.36 -4.88
CA ASP A 117 -21.93 -0.54 -4.08
C ASP A 117 -21.98 -1.90 -4.78
N LEU A 118 -21.53 -2.95 -4.10
CA LEU A 118 -21.54 -4.33 -4.63
C LEU A 118 -22.87 -5.04 -4.39
N GLY A 119 -23.82 -4.37 -3.75
CA GLY A 119 -25.09 -4.96 -3.33
C GLY A 119 -24.93 -5.98 -2.21
N LEU A 120 -26.06 -6.55 -1.83
CA LEU A 120 -26.11 -7.63 -0.84
C LEU A 120 -25.73 -8.96 -1.52
N TYR A 121 -24.87 -9.77 -0.88
CA TYR A 121 -24.50 -11.08 -1.38
C TYR A 121 -24.29 -12.10 -0.27
N GLU A 122 -24.54 -13.36 -0.61
CA GLU A 122 -24.68 -14.47 0.31
C GLU A 122 -23.35 -15.09 0.75
N ALA A 123 -23.42 -15.89 1.80
CA ALA A 123 -22.34 -16.69 2.33
C ALA A 123 -21.60 -17.50 1.25
N GLY A 124 -20.27 -17.59 1.36
CA GLY A 124 -19.44 -18.40 0.46
C GLY A 124 -19.25 -17.81 -0.94
N THR A 125 -19.88 -16.67 -1.27
CA THR A 125 -19.71 -16.00 -2.55
C THR A 125 -18.68 -14.87 -2.49
N SER A 126 -18.27 -14.37 -3.65
CA SER A 126 -17.28 -13.29 -3.76
C SER A 126 -17.70 -12.27 -4.81
N ARG A 127 -17.31 -11.03 -4.63
CA ARG A 127 -17.42 -9.95 -5.62
C ARG A 127 -16.04 -9.41 -5.95
N ASN A 128 -15.89 -8.85 -7.14
CA ASN A 128 -14.62 -8.27 -7.61
C ASN A 128 -14.83 -6.81 -8.01
N LEU A 129 -13.83 -5.96 -7.69
CA LEU A 129 -13.85 -4.56 -8.09
C LEU A 129 -12.45 -4.11 -8.50
N VAL A 130 -12.37 -3.34 -9.59
CA VAL A 130 -11.12 -2.70 -10.03
C VAL A 130 -10.98 -1.33 -9.36
N PHE A 131 -9.85 -1.07 -8.70
CA PHE A 131 -9.49 0.25 -8.18
C PHE A 131 -8.70 1.03 -9.24
N ASP A 132 -9.41 1.67 -10.16
CA ASP A 132 -8.88 2.32 -11.37
C ASP A 132 -8.37 3.74 -11.16
N LYS A 133 -8.49 4.28 -9.96
CA LYS A 133 -8.04 5.64 -9.59
C LYS A 133 -7.27 5.61 -8.28
N PRO A 134 -6.22 6.46 -8.13
CA PRO A 134 -5.56 6.62 -6.85
C PRO A 134 -6.50 7.27 -5.84
N GLY A 135 -6.32 6.95 -4.58
CA GLY A 135 -7.09 7.54 -3.49
C GLY A 135 -7.39 6.55 -2.37
N ILE A 136 -8.06 7.05 -1.36
CA ILE A 136 -8.43 6.33 -0.16
C ILE A 136 -9.93 6.08 -0.20
N SER A 137 -10.31 4.81 -0.18
CA SER A 137 -11.71 4.38 -0.19
C SER A 137 -12.06 3.77 1.16
N TYR A 138 -12.96 4.42 1.89
CA TYR A 138 -13.52 3.88 3.13
C TYR A 138 -14.61 2.89 2.77
N ILE A 139 -14.46 1.67 3.25
CA ILE A 139 -15.31 0.52 2.92
C ILE A 139 -16.19 0.20 4.12
N PHE A 140 -17.48 -0.01 3.87
CA PHE A 140 -18.48 -0.28 4.91
C PHE A 140 -19.41 -1.41 4.51
N CYS A 141 -20.07 -2.00 5.51
CA CYS A 141 -21.22 -2.87 5.33
C CYS A 141 -22.51 -2.12 5.65
N ASN A 142 -23.55 -2.24 4.82
CA ASN A 142 -24.81 -1.51 5.02
C ASN A 142 -25.70 -2.07 6.14
N ILE A 143 -25.39 -3.28 6.63
CA ILE A 143 -26.21 -3.98 7.63
C ILE A 143 -25.49 -4.25 8.96
N HIS A 144 -24.19 -4.01 9.03
CA HIS A 144 -23.38 -4.18 10.25
C HIS A 144 -22.57 -2.91 10.50
N ALA A 145 -22.96 -2.16 11.52
CA ALA A 145 -22.37 -0.86 11.85
C ALA A 145 -20.89 -0.95 12.24
N GLU A 146 -20.45 -2.08 12.77
CA GLU A 146 -19.07 -2.33 13.19
C GLU A 146 -18.11 -2.67 12.04
N MET A 147 -18.64 -2.92 10.83
CA MET A 147 -17.83 -3.36 9.69
C MET A 147 -17.32 -2.19 8.87
N SER A 148 -16.06 -1.85 9.09
CA SER A 148 -15.32 -0.87 8.29
C SER A 148 -13.94 -1.39 7.89
N ALA A 149 -13.42 -0.86 6.79
CA ALA A 149 -12.05 -1.05 6.31
C ALA A 149 -11.64 0.09 5.40
N VAL A 150 -10.37 0.11 5.00
CA VAL A 150 -9.86 1.10 4.06
C VAL A 150 -9.07 0.43 2.95
N VAL A 151 -9.33 0.83 1.70
CA VAL A 151 -8.51 0.48 0.55
C VAL A 151 -7.76 1.72 0.09
N VAL A 152 -6.43 1.65 0.11
CA VAL A 152 -5.52 2.70 -0.35
C VAL A 152 -4.98 2.31 -1.72
N ALA A 153 -5.44 2.97 -2.77
CA ALA A 153 -4.98 2.74 -4.14
C ALA A 153 -3.87 3.73 -4.52
N LEU A 154 -2.69 3.24 -4.89
CA LEU A 154 -1.49 4.05 -5.12
C LEU A 154 -0.96 3.92 -6.55
N ASN A 155 -0.48 5.02 -7.13
CA ASN A 155 0.22 5.08 -8.43
C ASN A 155 1.72 4.76 -8.33
N THR A 156 2.17 4.19 -7.21
CA THR A 156 3.57 3.87 -6.99
C THR A 156 3.69 2.45 -6.42
N PRO A 157 4.72 1.69 -6.79
CA PRO A 157 5.00 0.40 -6.18
C PRO A 157 5.74 0.51 -4.85
N TYR A 158 6.21 1.70 -4.48
CA TYR A 158 7.05 1.96 -3.32
C TYR A 158 6.22 2.32 -2.11
N TYR A 159 5.65 1.34 -1.46
CA TYR A 159 4.85 1.53 -0.25
C TYR A 159 5.08 0.42 0.77
N GLY A 160 4.72 0.71 2.00
CA GLY A 160 4.66 -0.24 3.10
C GLY A 160 3.59 0.15 4.11
N THR A 161 3.13 -0.82 4.88
CA THR A 161 2.20 -0.62 6.00
C THR A 161 2.92 -0.99 7.28
N SER A 162 2.78 -0.15 8.32
CA SER A 162 3.39 -0.42 9.61
C SER A 162 2.75 -1.62 10.32
N ASP A 163 3.58 -2.38 10.99
CA ASP A 163 3.16 -3.42 11.92
C ASP A 163 2.84 -2.85 13.32
N HIS A 164 2.51 -3.71 14.26
CA HIS A 164 2.22 -3.35 15.65
C HIS A 164 3.44 -2.80 16.44
N HIS A 165 4.64 -2.92 15.88
CA HIS A 165 5.86 -2.29 16.41
C HIS A 165 6.18 -0.97 15.70
N GLY A 166 5.35 -0.55 14.75
CA GLY A 166 5.56 0.65 13.93
C GLY A 166 6.62 0.48 12.85
N GLN A 167 7.04 -0.76 12.55
CA GLN A 167 8.03 -0.99 11.50
C GLN A 167 7.37 -0.98 10.12
N VAL A 168 7.97 -0.26 9.19
CA VAL A 168 7.57 -0.17 7.78
C VAL A 168 8.72 -0.59 6.90
N LEU A 169 8.45 -1.42 5.89
CA LEU A 169 9.39 -1.83 4.87
C LEU A 169 8.88 -1.41 3.49
N LEU A 170 9.72 -0.68 2.75
CA LEU A 170 9.48 -0.34 1.35
C LEU A 170 10.51 -1.08 0.50
N HIS A 171 10.03 -1.98 -0.35
CA HIS A 171 10.90 -2.84 -1.15
C HIS A 171 11.15 -2.29 -2.55
N GLY A 172 12.34 -2.57 -3.06
CA GLY A 172 12.67 -2.35 -4.47
C GLY A 172 12.78 -0.88 -4.85
N VAL A 173 13.05 0.03 -3.91
CA VAL A 173 13.16 1.46 -4.17
C VAL A 173 14.45 1.76 -4.93
N ALA A 174 14.32 2.30 -6.13
CA ALA A 174 15.48 2.73 -6.91
C ALA A 174 16.08 4.04 -6.35
N PRO A 175 17.36 4.31 -6.53
CA PRO A 175 17.92 5.64 -6.27
C PRO A 175 17.22 6.72 -7.08
N GLY A 176 16.95 7.86 -6.45
CA GLY A 176 16.22 8.96 -7.08
C GLY A 176 15.62 9.94 -6.08
N HIS A 177 14.78 10.84 -6.59
CA HIS A 177 14.08 11.84 -5.81
C HIS A 177 12.61 11.50 -5.68
N TYR A 178 12.09 11.58 -4.47
CA TYR A 178 10.75 11.15 -4.12
C TYR A 178 10.05 12.16 -3.23
N VAL A 179 8.72 12.14 -3.28
CA VAL A 179 7.88 12.73 -2.23
C VAL A 179 7.38 11.61 -1.33
N LEU A 180 7.79 11.66 -0.06
CA LEU A 180 7.28 10.78 0.99
C LEU A 180 5.92 11.29 1.45
N ARG A 181 4.97 10.38 1.56
CA ARG A 181 3.64 10.61 2.11
C ARG A 181 3.26 9.55 3.12
N VAL A 182 2.40 9.94 4.03
CA VAL A 182 1.89 9.08 5.10
C VAL A 182 0.38 9.18 5.14
N TRP A 183 -0.28 8.05 5.38
CA TRP A 183 -1.70 8.02 5.68
C TRP A 183 -1.94 7.16 6.92
N TYR A 184 -2.85 7.60 7.77
CA TYR A 184 -3.34 6.89 8.94
C TYR A 184 -4.80 7.26 9.18
N GLU A 185 -5.66 6.25 9.36
CA GLU A 185 -7.10 6.47 9.53
C GLU A 185 -7.42 7.34 10.75
N GLY A 186 -6.65 7.19 11.83
CA GLY A 186 -6.82 7.93 13.08
C GLY A 186 -6.19 9.33 13.09
N ALA A 187 -5.81 9.91 11.94
CA ALA A 187 -5.18 11.23 11.87
C ALA A 187 -5.95 12.20 10.98
N LEU A 188 -5.90 13.49 11.31
CA LEU A 188 -6.49 14.53 10.48
C LEU A 188 -5.68 14.74 9.19
N PRO A 189 -6.33 15.05 8.04
CA PRO A 189 -5.65 15.27 6.77
C PRO A 189 -4.53 16.31 6.83
N ASP A 190 -4.72 17.42 7.51
CA ASP A 190 -3.71 18.49 7.63
C ASP A 190 -2.47 18.01 8.39
N ALA A 191 -2.66 17.18 9.42
CA ALA A 191 -1.56 16.61 10.17
C ALA A 191 -0.75 15.61 9.33
N LEU A 192 -1.42 14.83 8.47
CA LEU A 192 -0.77 13.92 7.53
C LEU A 192 -0.03 14.68 6.41
N ASN A 193 -0.65 15.74 5.89
CA ASN A 193 -0.03 16.62 4.89
C ASN A 193 1.26 17.28 5.41
N ALA A 194 1.30 17.65 6.69
CA ALA A 194 2.49 18.21 7.33
C ALA A 194 3.67 17.22 7.42
N LEU A 195 3.42 15.92 7.31
CA LEU A 195 4.47 14.88 7.24
C LEU A 195 5.02 14.68 5.82
N THR A 196 4.37 15.27 4.81
CA THR A 196 4.82 15.17 3.42
C THR A 196 6.14 15.90 3.26
N ARG A 197 7.14 15.21 2.68
CA ARG A 197 8.47 15.79 2.44
C ARG A 197 9.16 15.16 1.25
N GLU A 198 10.11 15.89 0.68
CA GLU A 198 11.03 15.37 -0.32
C GLU A 198 12.08 14.48 0.36
N VAL A 199 12.46 13.41 -0.34
CA VAL A 199 13.46 12.44 0.08
C VAL A 199 14.34 12.09 -1.12
N THR A 200 15.65 12.10 -0.92
CA THR A 200 16.60 11.57 -1.89
C THR A 200 17.05 10.18 -1.44
N VAL A 201 16.81 9.19 -2.29
CA VAL A 201 17.28 7.81 -2.09
C VAL A 201 18.55 7.62 -2.90
N THR A 202 19.59 7.13 -2.24
CA THR A 202 20.89 6.79 -2.83
C THR A 202 21.18 5.31 -2.55
N ASP A 203 22.24 4.75 -3.12
CA ASP A 203 22.66 3.37 -2.86
C ASP A 203 23.01 3.11 -1.37
N SER A 204 23.31 4.16 -0.61
CA SER A 204 23.61 4.07 0.82
C SER A 204 22.38 4.33 1.71
N THR A 205 21.23 4.71 1.14
CA THR A 205 20.02 5.00 1.93
C THR A 205 19.37 3.68 2.36
N SER A 206 19.24 3.45 3.66
CA SER A 206 18.62 2.25 4.24
C SER A 206 17.39 2.59 5.09
N THR A 207 17.22 3.85 5.51
CA THR A 207 16.10 4.26 6.37
C THR A 207 15.55 5.63 6.00
N LEU A 208 14.24 5.77 6.17
CA LEU A 208 13.51 7.03 6.06
C LEU A 208 13.38 7.74 7.44
N GLY A 209 13.94 7.13 8.50
CA GLY A 209 13.91 7.65 9.85
C GLY A 209 12.61 7.36 10.60
N VAL A 210 12.35 8.19 11.62
CA VAL A 210 11.15 8.09 12.46
C VAL A 210 10.07 9.02 11.94
N LEU A 211 8.86 8.49 11.79
CA LEU A 211 7.66 9.21 11.39
C LEU A 211 6.73 9.32 12.60
N GLN A 212 6.56 10.54 13.12
CA GLN A 212 5.68 10.80 14.25
C GLN A 212 4.30 11.20 13.74
N VAL A 213 3.32 10.32 13.88
CA VAL A 213 1.96 10.52 13.38
C VAL A 213 1.07 10.96 14.56
N PRO A 214 0.48 12.15 14.51
CA PRO A 214 -0.47 12.59 15.53
C PRO A 214 -1.83 11.94 15.29
N ALA A 215 -2.32 11.18 16.26
CA ALA A 215 -3.67 10.63 16.26
C ALA A 215 -4.67 11.68 16.77
N ALA A 216 -5.80 11.78 16.10
CA ALA A 216 -6.96 12.53 16.52
C ALA A 216 -8.03 11.61 17.13
N ASN A 217 -8.86 12.14 18.02
CA ASN A 217 -10.03 11.44 18.50
C ASN A 217 -11.14 11.56 17.43
N LEU A 218 -11.06 10.73 16.40
CA LEU A 218 -12.10 10.66 15.38
C LEU A 218 -13.25 9.79 15.89
N PRO A 219 -14.51 10.19 15.66
CA PRO A 219 -15.65 9.36 16.04
C PRO A 219 -15.63 8.07 15.22
N PRO A 220 -15.82 6.89 15.85
CA PRO A 220 -15.83 5.61 15.15
C PRO A 220 -17.12 5.38 14.34
N GLU A 221 -18.10 6.28 14.46
CA GLU A 221 -19.44 6.09 13.88
C GLU A 221 -19.47 6.53 12.41
N HIS A 222 -19.88 5.62 11.56
CA HIS A 222 -20.23 5.89 10.19
C HIS A 222 -21.73 5.66 9.95
N LYS A 223 -22.27 6.28 8.90
CA LYS A 223 -23.65 6.09 8.49
C LYS A 223 -23.78 4.92 7.52
N ASN A 224 -24.98 4.38 7.40
CA ASN A 224 -25.31 3.38 6.41
C ASN A 224 -25.30 3.97 4.98
N LEU A 225 -25.53 3.15 3.96
CA LEU A 225 -25.55 3.56 2.54
C LEU A 225 -26.52 4.72 2.25
N TYR A 226 -27.55 4.89 3.06
CA TYR A 226 -28.60 5.92 2.91
C TYR A 226 -28.35 7.18 3.78
N GLY A 227 -27.18 7.28 4.41
CA GLY A 227 -26.82 8.40 5.29
C GLY A 227 -27.56 8.41 6.65
N ARG A 228 -28.15 7.27 7.04
CA ARG A 228 -28.90 7.09 8.29
C ARG A 228 -28.06 6.30 9.30
N ASP A 229 -28.44 6.40 10.57
CA ASP A 229 -27.92 5.54 11.60
C ASP A 229 -28.33 4.07 11.36
N TYR A 230 -27.51 3.15 11.82
CA TYR A 230 -27.85 1.73 11.75
C TYR A 230 -28.98 1.41 12.73
N THR A 231 -30.00 0.74 12.24
CA THR A 231 -31.05 0.20 13.12
C THR A 231 -30.50 -1.08 13.77
N PRO A 232 -30.53 -1.19 15.11
CA PRO A 232 -30.16 -2.44 15.78
C PRO A 232 -30.97 -3.60 15.18
N PRO A 233 -30.35 -4.77 14.90
CA PRO A 233 -31.09 -5.91 14.39
C PRO A 233 -32.19 -6.28 15.38
N SER A 234 -33.40 -6.48 14.88
CA SER A 234 -34.48 -7.02 15.71
C SER A 234 -34.05 -8.36 16.29
N PRO A 235 -34.21 -8.61 17.59
CA PRO A 235 -33.86 -9.88 18.22
C PRO A 235 -34.58 -11.10 17.60
N ILE A 236 -35.57 -10.89 16.73
CA ILE A 236 -36.38 -11.93 16.05
C ILE A 236 -36.22 -11.80 14.53
N SER A 237 -35.15 -11.25 14.00
CA SER A 237 -34.97 -11.15 12.53
C SER A 237 -34.72 -12.54 11.92
N PRO A 238 -35.54 -12.99 10.96
CA PRO A 238 -35.34 -14.28 10.26
C PRO A 238 -34.00 -14.39 9.53
N ALA A 239 -33.33 -13.26 9.24
CA ALA A 239 -32.02 -13.22 8.62
C ALA A 239 -30.90 -13.83 9.50
N TYR A 240 -31.17 -14.11 10.76
CA TYR A 240 -30.24 -14.69 11.72
C TYR A 240 -30.66 -16.08 12.24
N VAL A 241 -31.81 -16.60 11.79
CA VAL A 241 -32.22 -17.98 12.09
C VAL A 241 -31.52 -18.89 11.08
N HIS A 242 -30.50 -19.60 11.55
CA HIS A 242 -29.92 -20.69 10.77
C HIS A 242 -30.91 -21.84 10.64
N PRO A 243 -31.00 -22.48 9.45
CA PRO A 243 -31.67 -23.77 9.33
C PRO A 243 -30.92 -24.85 10.09
#